data_75252e2ff116f07f6a56e6d2d41a16cb
#
_entry.id   75252e2ff116f07f6a56e6d2d41a16cb
#
_cell.length_a   1.000
_cell.length_b   1.000
_cell.length_c   1.000
_cell.angle_alpha   90.00
_cell.angle_beta   90.00
_cell.angle_gamma   90.00
#
_symmetry.space_group_name_H-M   'P 1'
#
loop_
_entity.id
_entity.type
_entity.pdbx_description
1 polymer ?
#
loop_
_entity_poly.entity_id
_entity_poly.type
_entity_poly.pdbx_seq_one_letter_code
_entity_poly.pdbx_strand_id
1 'polypeptide(L)'
;MNITFRNPGFSHSINSIMEFENGSVSESWREPLFAFYPQVDKARLDALPAPGRRAYLTEALQAVYAAEEASLAQKIEKYNMHWQSHRAQVEAAFADAFGCDCAGQFNDITGNITLNPICPRYLDTRSFDVFYLNSERGALGMALHELVHFVWFDVWQKHFHDNPAEYEQPHMKWVFSEMAVDAVMRHDARLHEINPYFADGCAYDDFYTMTVGGKPVLDTLYEMYQSMDITAFMETGCAFCIQNENEIRTQMQ
;
A
#
# COMPACT_ATOMS: atom_id res chain seq x y z
N MET A 1 -11.86 13.79 3.66
CA MET A 1 -11.07 12.75 2.94
C MET A 1 -11.83 12.34 1.68
N ASN A 2 -11.15 12.26 0.53
CA ASN A 2 -11.80 11.78 -0.70
C ASN A 2 -10.78 11.08 -1.61
N ILE A 3 -11.20 9.95 -2.19
CA ILE A 3 -10.44 9.23 -3.21
C ILE A 3 -11.19 9.30 -4.52
N THR A 4 -10.48 9.57 -5.60
CA THR A 4 -10.99 9.48 -6.96
C THR A 4 -10.26 8.39 -7.71
N PHE A 5 -10.97 7.31 -8.07
CA PHE A 5 -10.42 6.26 -8.92
C PHE A 5 -10.48 6.68 -10.38
N ARG A 6 -9.40 6.40 -11.11
CA ARG A 6 -9.27 6.75 -12.52
C ARG A 6 -8.42 5.73 -13.30
N ASN A 7 -8.51 5.76 -14.60
CA ASN A 7 -7.56 5.12 -15.51
C ASN A 7 -6.45 6.13 -15.85
N PRO A 8 -5.20 5.91 -15.40
CA PRO A 8 -4.09 6.81 -15.69
C PRO A 8 -3.50 6.60 -17.09
N GLY A 9 -3.99 5.58 -17.83
CA GLY A 9 -3.52 5.20 -19.15
C GLY A 9 -2.44 4.11 -19.15
N PHE A 10 -2.25 3.49 -20.30
CA PHE A 10 -1.32 2.37 -20.47
C PHE A 10 0.13 2.71 -20.12
N SER A 11 0.57 3.91 -20.48
CA SER A 11 1.94 4.37 -20.20
C SER A 11 2.24 4.40 -18.70
N HIS A 12 1.26 4.79 -17.87
CA HIS A 12 1.41 4.76 -16.42
C HIS A 12 1.54 3.31 -15.91
N SER A 13 0.69 2.38 -16.40
CA SER A 13 0.81 0.96 -16.01
C SER A 13 2.20 0.40 -16.31
N ILE A 14 2.78 0.72 -17.47
CA ILE A 14 4.14 0.28 -17.79
C ILE A 14 5.19 0.95 -16.89
N ASN A 15 5.03 2.24 -16.56
CA ASN A 15 5.94 2.92 -15.64
C ASN A 15 5.93 2.27 -14.26
N SER A 16 4.75 2.05 -13.73
CA SER A 16 4.54 1.41 -12.42
C SER A 16 5.15 0.00 -12.35
N ILE A 17 4.96 -0.84 -13.37
CA ILE A 17 5.61 -2.16 -13.44
C ILE A 17 7.14 -2.01 -13.50
N MET A 18 7.67 -1.06 -14.26
CA MET A 18 9.10 -0.86 -14.41
C MET A 18 9.81 -0.44 -13.10
N GLU A 19 9.11 0.11 -12.13
CA GLU A 19 9.65 0.41 -10.80
C GLU A 19 10.12 -0.87 -10.10
N PHE A 20 9.45 -1.99 -10.31
CA PHE A 20 9.79 -3.30 -9.76
C PHE A 20 10.75 -4.12 -10.67
N GLU A 21 11.01 -3.65 -11.88
CA GLU A 21 11.90 -4.31 -12.85
C GLU A 21 13.29 -3.66 -12.95
N ASN A 22 13.62 -2.72 -12.07
CA ASN A 22 14.90 -2.00 -12.10
C ASN A 22 16.04 -2.71 -11.36
N GLY A 23 15.76 -3.86 -10.70
CA GLY A 23 16.75 -4.68 -9.99
C GLY A 23 17.08 -4.21 -8.57
N SER A 24 16.36 -3.23 -8.03
CA SER A 24 16.54 -2.74 -6.66
C SER A 24 15.58 -3.39 -5.65
N VAL A 25 14.60 -4.15 -6.11
CA VAL A 25 13.61 -4.83 -5.28
C VAL A 25 13.88 -6.33 -5.19
N SER A 26 13.37 -6.99 -4.15
CA SER A 26 13.50 -8.43 -4.01
C SER A 26 12.74 -9.17 -5.11
N GLU A 27 13.15 -10.39 -5.39
CA GLU A 27 12.54 -11.22 -6.43
C GLU A 27 11.05 -11.53 -6.14
N SER A 28 10.69 -11.66 -4.87
CA SER A 28 9.31 -11.89 -4.43
C SER A 28 8.32 -10.82 -4.92
N TRP A 29 8.76 -9.58 -5.06
CA TRP A 29 7.94 -8.47 -5.58
C TRP A 29 7.71 -8.56 -7.09
N ARG A 30 8.51 -9.35 -7.81
CA ARG A 30 8.37 -9.53 -9.26
C ARG A 30 7.47 -10.71 -9.64
N GLU A 31 7.37 -11.72 -8.75
CA GLU A 31 6.60 -12.94 -9.01
C GLU A 31 5.14 -12.69 -9.45
N PRO A 32 4.38 -11.76 -8.84
CA PRO A 32 3.01 -11.48 -9.27
C PRO A 32 2.90 -11.07 -10.74
N LEU A 33 3.87 -10.35 -11.31
CA LEU A 33 3.86 -9.99 -12.73
C LEU A 33 3.77 -11.24 -13.60
N PHE A 34 4.61 -12.24 -13.34
CA PHE A 34 4.67 -13.46 -14.14
C PHE A 34 3.47 -14.39 -13.89
N ALA A 35 2.94 -14.39 -12.66
CA ALA A 35 1.76 -15.16 -12.31
C ALA A 35 0.50 -14.67 -13.05
N PHE A 36 0.31 -13.35 -13.14
CA PHE A 36 -0.84 -12.74 -13.82
C PHE A 36 -0.67 -12.61 -15.33
N TYR A 37 0.57 -12.53 -15.82
CA TYR A 37 0.87 -12.32 -17.25
C TYR A 37 1.80 -13.42 -17.79
N PRO A 38 1.29 -14.64 -18.01
CA PRO A 38 2.11 -15.77 -18.47
C PRO A 38 2.75 -15.58 -19.84
N GLN A 39 2.30 -14.58 -20.62
CA GLN A 39 2.96 -14.16 -21.86
C GLN A 39 4.24 -13.35 -21.64
N VAL A 40 4.51 -12.88 -20.42
CA VAL A 40 5.77 -12.23 -20.04
C VAL A 40 6.77 -13.29 -19.61
N ASP A 41 7.73 -13.59 -20.49
CA ASP A 41 8.82 -14.53 -20.22
C ASP A 41 9.86 -13.87 -19.31
N LYS A 42 10.00 -14.39 -18.09
CA LYS A 42 10.93 -13.90 -17.07
C LYS A 42 12.38 -13.95 -17.55
N ALA A 43 12.82 -15.07 -18.13
CA ALA A 43 14.20 -15.23 -18.58
C ALA A 43 14.56 -14.25 -19.71
N ARG A 44 13.61 -14.02 -20.63
CA ARG A 44 13.75 -13.00 -21.67
C ARG A 44 13.80 -11.59 -21.08
N LEU A 45 12.92 -11.27 -20.15
CA LEU A 45 12.89 -9.95 -19.51
C LEU A 45 14.21 -9.67 -18.75
N ASP A 46 14.73 -10.66 -18.00
CA ASP A 46 15.96 -10.54 -17.24
C ASP A 46 17.20 -10.34 -18.12
N ALA A 47 17.21 -10.92 -19.30
CA ALA A 47 18.29 -10.77 -20.27
C ALA A 47 18.36 -9.37 -20.93
N LEU A 48 17.34 -8.55 -20.79
CA LEU A 48 17.24 -7.24 -21.44
C LEU A 48 17.76 -6.10 -20.54
N PRO A 49 18.43 -5.07 -21.13
CA PRO A 49 18.68 -3.82 -20.42
C PRO A 49 17.37 -3.04 -20.21
N ALA A 50 17.35 -2.10 -19.27
CA ALA A 50 16.13 -1.37 -18.88
C ALA A 50 15.29 -0.80 -20.05
N PRO A 51 15.85 -0.17 -21.08
CA PRO A 51 15.06 0.26 -22.25
C PRO A 51 14.43 -0.91 -23.01
N GLY A 52 15.14 -2.03 -23.11
CA GLY A 52 14.66 -3.26 -23.74
C GLY A 52 13.54 -3.92 -22.92
N ARG A 53 13.65 -3.94 -21.59
CA ARG A 53 12.58 -4.43 -20.69
C ARG A 53 11.29 -3.65 -20.88
N ARG A 54 11.37 -2.33 -20.92
CA ARG A 54 10.23 -1.45 -21.17
C ARG A 54 9.56 -1.75 -22.51
N ALA A 55 10.34 -1.84 -23.59
CA ALA A 55 9.81 -2.14 -24.91
C ALA A 55 9.11 -3.51 -24.94
N TYR A 56 9.73 -4.52 -24.35
CA TYR A 56 9.18 -5.86 -24.25
C TYR A 56 7.87 -5.91 -23.46
N LEU A 57 7.82 -5.29 -22.28
CA LEU A 57 6.59 -5.21 -21.46
C LEU A 57 5.48 -4.44 -22.18
N THR A 58 5.83 -3.36 -22.89
CA THR A 58 4.87 -2.60 -23.68
C THR A 58 4.25 -3.49 -24.76
N GLU A 59 5.05 -4.24 -25.53
CA GLU A 59 4.57 -5.17 -26.53
C GLU A 59 3.70 -6.29 -25.94
N ALA A 60 4.17 -6.92 -24.84
CA ALA A 60 3.50 -8.05 -24.20
C ALA A 60 2.13 -7.69 -23.56
N LEU A 61 2.00 -6.46 -23.05
CA LEU A 61 0.82 -6.04 -22.29
C LEU A 61 -0.15 -5.15 -23.08
N GLN A 62 0.22 -4.65 -24.27
CA GLN A 62 -0.63 -3.79 -25.09
C GLN A 62 -1.99 -4.41 -25.42
N ALA A 63 -2.00 -5.70 -25.79
CA ALA A 63 -3.24 -6.41 -26.12
C ALA A 63 -4.13 -6.63 -24.89
N VAL A 64 -3.54 -6.86 -23.72
CA VAL A 64 -4.27 -6.99 -22.45
C VAL A 64 -4.96 -5.66 -22.12
N TYR A 65 -4.20 -4.56 -22.16
CA TYR A 65 -4.76 -3.25 -21.86
C TYR A 65 -5.90 -2.87 -22.81
N ALA A 66 -5.72 -3.09 -24.12
CA ALA A 66 -6.75 -2.79 -25.12
C ALA A 66 -8.03 -3.63 -24.92
N ALA A 67 -7.89 -4.89 -24.52
CA ALA A 67 -9.03 -5.76 -24.26
C ALA A 67 -9.83 -5.32 -22.99
N GLU A 68 -9.15 -4.72 -22.02
CA GLU A 68 -9.74 -4.31 -20.74
C GLU A 68 -10.25 -2.86 -20.71
N GLU A 69 -10.04 -2.06 -21.75
CA GLU A 69 -10.37 -0.63 -21.73
C GLU A 69 -11.83 -0.33 -21.38
N ALA A 70 -12.78 -1.09 -21.92
CA ALA A 70 -14.20 -0.94 -21.62
C ALA A 70 -14.53 -1.40 -20.18
N SER A 71 -13.87 -2.46 -19.69
CA SER A 71 -13.98 -2.97 -18.32
C SER A 71 -13.43 -1.96 -17.31
N LEU A 72 -12.31 -1.32 -17.61
CA LEU A 72 -11.71 -0.26 -16.79
C LEU A 72 -12.67 0.91 -16.55
N ALA A 73 -13.39 1.36 -17.58
CA ALA A 73 -14.37 2.44 -17.45
C ALA A 73 -15.49 2.08 -16.47
N GLN A 74 -16.00 0.85 -16.54
CA GLN A 74 -17.02 0.35 -15.59
C GLN A 74 -16.47 0.20 -14.17
N LYS A 75 -15.23 -0.26 -14.02
CA LYS A 75 -14.57 -0.38 -12.70
C LYS A 75 -14.38 0.97 -12.03
N ILE A 76 -13.98 2.00 -12.77
CA ILE A 76 -13.85 3.37 -12.26
C ILE A 76 -15.17 3.82 -11.60
N GLU A 77 -16.28 3.67 -12.30
CA GLU A 77 -17.60 4.04 -11.79
C GLU A 77 -17.95 3.26 -10.51
N LYS A 78 -17.79 1.93 -10.55
CA LYS A 78 -18.07 1.05 -9.39
C LYS A 78 -17.20 1.38 -8.17
N TYR A 79 -15.90 1.59 -8.36
CA TYR A 79 -14.98 1.90 -7.27
C TYR A 79 -15.29 3.26 -6.64
N ASN A 80 -15.56 4.27 -7.47
CA ASN A 80 -15.96 5.59 -6.97
C ASN A 80 -17.28 5.53 -6.20
N MET A 81 -18.32 4.83 -6.71
CA MET A 81 -19.58 4.65 -5.99
C MET A 81 -19.37 3.90 -4.67
N HIS A 82 -18.59 2.83 -4.70
CA HIS A 82 -18.31 2.02 -3.51
C HIS A 82 -17.55 2.84 -2.46
N TRP A 83 -16.54 3.60 -2.86
CA TRP A 83 -15.84 4.54 -1.98
C TRP A 83 -16.83 5.56 -1.35
N GLN A 84 -17.64 6.22 -2.16
CA GLN A 84 -18.58 7.23 -1.65
C GLN A 84 -19.57 6.65 -0.63
N SER A 85 -19.99 5.39 -0.78
CA SER A 85 -20.90 4.75 0.17
C SER A 85 -20.28 4.46 1.54
N HIS A 86 -18.95 4.39 1.65
CA HIS A 86 -18.23 4.09 2.89
C HIS A 86 -17.45 5.30 3.44
N ARG A 87 -17.33 6.37 2.65
CA ARG A 87 -16.47 7.52 2.93
C ARG A 87 -16.66 8.07 4.35
N ALA A 88 -17.90 8.36 4.76
CA ALA A 88 -18.15 8.95 6.06
C ALA A 88 -17.73 8.05 7.23
N GLN A 89 -17.91 6.74 7.08
CA GLN A 89 -17.50 5.76 8.08
C GLN A 89 -15.99 5.66 8.16
N VAL A 90 -15.29 5.69 7.02
CA VAL A 90 -13.83 5.72 6.94
C VAL A 90 -13.28 7.01 7.57
N GLU A 91 -13.84 8.18 7.22
CA GLU A 91 -13.41 9.45 7.83
C GLU A 91 -13.52 9.45 9.34
N ALA A 92 -14.62 8.92 9.89
CA ALA A 92 -14.81 8.83 11.34
C ALA A 92 -13.81 7.85 11.97
N ALA A 93 -13.60 6.67 11.37
CA ALA A 93 -12.66 5.69 11.87
C ALA A 93 -11.22 6.21 11.90
N PHE A 94 -10.80 6.88 10.83
CA PHE A 94 -9.46 7.48 10.74
C PHE A 94 -9.27 8.66 11.68
N ALA A 95 -10.30 9.50 11.86
CA ALA A 95 -10.25 10.60 12.84
C ALA A 95 -10.00 10.07 14.26
N ASP A 96 -10.68 8.98 14.64
CA ASP A 96 -10.50 8.34 15.93
C ASP A 96 -9.12 7.66 16.03
N ALA A 97 -8.70 6.93 14.98
CA ALA A 97 -7.43 6.20 14.97
C ALA A 97 -6.20 7.11 15.08
N PHE A 98 -6.26 8.28 14.45
CA PHE A 98 -5.14 9.23 14.41
C PHE A 98 -5.30 10.45 15.32
N GLY A 99 -6.40 10.56 16.04
CA GLY A 99 -6.68 11.70 16.92
C GLY A 99 -6.70 13.05 16.19
N CYS A 100 -7.03 13.07 14.89
CA CYS A 100 -7.03 14.27 14.06
C CYS A 100 -8.29 14.37 13.20
N ASP A 101 -8.68 15.60 12.83
CA ASP A 101 -9.76 15.81 11.86
C ASP A 101 -9.27 15.48 10.47
N CYS A 102 -9.67 14.31 9.96
CA CYS A 102 -9.38 13.87 8.59
C CYS A 102 -10.37 14.46 7.56
N ALA A 103 -11.49 15.05 8.00
CA ALA A 103 -12.46 15.66 7.11
C ALA A 103 -11.85 16.90 6.43
N GLY A 104 -11.86 16.91 5.12
CA GLY A 104 -11.34 18.02 4.34
C GLY A 104 -9.82 18.07 4.14
N GLN A 105 -9.02 17.27 4.86
CA GLN A 105 -7.56 17.30 4.71
C GLN A 105 -7.03 16.43 3.55
N PHE A 106 -7.67 15.31 3.25
CA PHE A 106 -7.23 14.33 2.25
C PHE A 106 -8.27 14.21 1.14
N ASN A 107 -8.61 15.31 0.48
CA ASN A 107 -9.66 15.35 -0.55
C ASN A 107 -9.14 15.15 -1.99
N ASP A 108 -7.84 15.02 -2.16
CA ASP A 108 -7.12 14.99 -3.42
C ASP A 108 -6.40 13.66 -3.69
N ILE A 109 -6.78 12.59 -3.01
CA ILE A 109 -6.17 11.27 -3.19
C ILE A 109 -6.68 10.63 -4.48
N THR A 110 -5.75 10.04 -5.23
CA THR A 110 -6.05 9.37 -6.49
C THR A 110 -5.72 7.87 -6.42
N GLY A 111 -6.71 7.02 -6.73
CA GLY A 111 -6.50 5.59 -6.98
C GLY A 111 -6.38 5.34 -8.49
N ASN A 112 -5.22 4.97 -8.96
CA ASN A 112 -4.99 4.66 -10.38
C ASN A 112 -5.26 3.17 -10.62
N ILE A 113 -6.17 2.83 -11.53
CA ILE A 113 -6.42 1.44 -11.90
C ILE A 113 -5.41 1.06 -12.99
N THR A 114 -4.52 0.10 -12.68
CA THR A 114 -3.37 -0.24 -13.52
C THR A 114 -3.25 -1.73 -13.79
N LEU A 115 -2.33 -2.10 -14.68
CA LEU A 115 -1.94 -3.49 -14.91
C LEU A 115 -0.90 -3.99 -13.90
N ASN A 116 -0.37 -3.14 -13.01
CA ASN A 116 0.60 -3.56 -12.02
C ASN A 116 -0.05 -4.32 -10.86
N PRO A 117 0.29 -5.59 -10.61
CA PRO A 117 -0.28 -6.34 -9.51
C PRO A 117 0.27 -5.96 -8.12
N ILE A 118 1.33 -5.15 -8.04
CA ILE A 118 1.99 -4.77 -6.79
C ILE A 118 1.33 -3.57 -6.10
N CYS A 119 0.64 -2.71 -6.83
CA CYS A 119 -0.11 -1.58 -6.26
C CYS A 119 0.74 -0.59 -5.44
N PRO A 120 1.78 0.05 -6.01
CA PRO A 120 2.62 0.99 -5.29
C PRO A 120 1.88 2.26 -4.88
N ARG A 121 2.39 2.89 -3.81
CA ARG A 121 1.96 4.18 -3.28
C ARG A 121 2.95 5.28 -3.68
N TYR A 122 2.44 6.49 -3.87
CA TYR A 122 3.21 7.70 -4.18
C TYR A 122 2.79 8.82 -3.22
N LEU A 123 3.61 9.06 -2.19
CA LEU A 123 3.30 10.04 -1.13
C LEU A 123 3.26 11.48 -1.64
N ASP A 124 4.18 11.83 -2.54
CA ASP A 124 4.34 13.17 -3.13
C ASP A 124 3.15 13.63 -3.97
N THR A 125 2.54 12.70 -4.68
CA THR A 125 1.36 12.94 -5.53
C THR A 125 0.05 12.54 -4.87
N ARG A 126 0.09 12.01 -3.63
CA ARG A 126 -1.06 11.44 -2.93
C ARG A 126 -1.85 10.49 -3.80
N SER A 127 -1.14 9.55 -4.43
CA SER A 127 -1.75 8.56 -5.29
C SER A 127 -1.25 7.16 -4.98
N PHE A 128 -2.03 6.17 -5.37
CA PHE A 128 -1.68 4.76 -5.27
C PHE A 128 -2.24 4.01 -6.47
N ASP A 129 -1.63 2.88 -6.78
CA ASP A 129 -2.11 2.03 -7.84
C ASP A 129 -3.02 0.93 -7.29
N VAL A 130 -3.99 0.52 -8.08
CA VAL A 130 -4.89 -0.61 -7.81
C VAL A 130 -4.86 -1.54 -8.99
N PHE A 131 -4.62 -2.81 -8.72
CA PHE A 131 -4.61 -3.81 -9.77
C PHE A 131 -6.00 -3.98 -10.42
N TYR A 132 -6.07 -3.94 -11.74
CA TYR A 132 -7.33 -3.92 -12.48
C TYR A 132 -8.22 -5.18 -12.25
N LEU A 133 -7.66 -6.29 -11.78
CA LEU A 133 -8.43 -7.49 -11.45
C LEU A 133 -9.10 -7.43 -10.07
N ASN A 134 -8.83 -6.44 -9.25
CA ASN A 134 -9.53 -6.26 -8.00
C ASN A 134 -11.04 -6.08 -8.21
N SER A 135 -11.82 -6.55 -7.26
CA SER A 135 -13.21 -6.15 -7.10
C SER A 135 -13.29 -4.75 -6.47
N GLU A 136 -14.47 -4.14 -6.43
CA GLU A 136 -14.71 -2.88 -5.71
C GLU A 136 -14.35 -2.98 -4.22
N ARG A 137 -14.57 -4.14 -3.59
CA ARG A 137 -14.15 -4.41 -2.21
C ARG A 137 -12.63 -4.51 -2.07
N GLY A 138 -11.98 -5.22 -2.99
CA GLY A 138 -10.52 -5.31 -3.00
C GLY A 138 -9.87 -3.94 -3.22
N ALA A 139 -10.42 -3.13 -4.13
CA ALA A 139 -9.96 -1.77 -4.36
C ALA A 139 -10.15 -0.87 -3.13
N LEU A 140 -11.25 -1.03 -2.38
CA LEU A 140 -11.47 -0.32 -1.12
C LEU A 140 -10.47 -0.77 -0.06
N GLY A 141 -10.16 -2.07 0.04
CA GLY A 141 -9.16 -2.59 0.97
C GLY A 141 -7.78 -2.01 0.71
N MET A 142 -7.32 -2.01 -0.54
CA MET A 142 -6.08 -1.34 -0.92
C MET A 142 -6.13 0.15 -0.57
N ALA A 143 -7.24 0.82 -0.85
CA ALA A 143 -7.41 2.22 -0.50
C ALA A 143 -7.29 2.48 1.01
N LEU A 144 -7.87 1.62 1.85
CA LEU A 144 -7.76 1.74 3.30
C LEU A 144 -6.32 1.57 3.78
N HIS A 145 -5.60 0.59 3.23
CA HIS A 145 -4.18 0.39 3.51
C HIS A 145 -3.36 1.64 3.18
N GLU A 146 -3.50 2.16 1.97
CA GLU A 146 -2.75 3.35 1.53
C GLU A 146 -3.17 4.63 2.25
N LEU A 147 -4.44 4.75 2.64
CA LEU A 147 -4.90 5.86 3.48
C LEU A 147 -4.21 5.87 4.84
N VAL A 148 -3.95 4.71 5.46
CA VAL A 148 -3.16 4.65 6.70
C VAL A 148 -1.83 5.35 6.47
N HIS A 149 -1.11 5.04 5.40
CA HIS A 149 0.18 5.65 5.13
C HIS A 149 0.10 7.16 4.85
N PHE A 150 -0.89 7.62 4.07
CA PHE A 150 -1.05 9.05 3.81
C PHE A 150 -1.31 9.85 5.08
N VAL A 151 -2.18 9.36 5.96
CA VAL A 151 -2.47 10.00 7.25
C VAL A 151 -1.30 9.86 8.21
N TRP A 152 -0.70 8.66 8.28
CA TRP A 152 0.46 8.35 9.11
C TRP A 152 1.62 9.31 8.86
N PHE A 153 2.06 9.42 7.62
CA PHE A 153 3.20 10.27 7.30
C PHE A 153 2.89 11.77 7.34
N ASP A 154 1.64 12.17 7.16
CA ASP A 154 1.22 13.55 7.40
C ASP A 154 1.29 13.92 8.88
N VAL A 155 0.78 13.06 9.77
CA VAL A 155 0.88 13.23 11.23
C VAL A 155 2.33 13.17 11.67
N TRP A 156 3.09 12.19 11.18
CA TRP A 156 4.51 12.03 11.46
C TRP A 156 5.32 13.29 11.11
N GLN A 157 5.17 13.78 9.87
CA GLN A 157 5.90 14.95 9.41
C GLN A 157 5.55 16.21 10.21
N LYS A 158 4.28 16.40 10.57
CA LYS A 158 3.83 17.52 11.39
C LYS A 158 4.40 17.50 12.80
N HIS A 159 4.65 16.30 13.34
CA HIS A 159 5.12 16.14 14.71
C HIS A 159 6.65 16.10 14.82
N PHE A 160 7.32 15.34 13.97
CA PHE A 160 8.76 15.09 14.09
C PHE A 160 9.62 15.98 13.19
N HIS A 161 9.06 16.55 12.11
CA HIS A 161 9.76 17.45 11.17
C HIS A 161 11.04 16.85 10.58
N ASP A 162 11.07 15.56 10.37
CA ASP A 162 12.23 14.82 9.88
C ASP A 162 12.28 14.70 8.34
N ASN A 163 13.23 13.88 7.82
CA ASN A 163 13.45 13.74 6.39
C ASN A 163 12.44 12.77 5.74
N PRO A 164 11.52 13.24 4.86
CA PRO A 164 10.56 12.36 4.17
C PRO A 164 11.19 11.27 3.30
N ALA A 165 12.46 11.37 2.92
CA ALA A 165 13.15 10.30 2.19
C ALA A 165 13.26 9.00 3.00
N GLU A 166 13.10 9.06 4.32
CA GLU A 166 13.10 7.90 5.20
C GLU A 166 11.72 7.19 5.30
N TYR A 167 10.69 7.71 4.60
CA TYR A 167 9.36 7.10 4.55
C TYR A 167 9.22 6.01 3.48
N GLU A 168 10.30 5.73 2.77
CA GLU A 168 10.39 4.72 1.73
C GLU A 168 11.44 3.65 2.08
N GLN A 169 11.38 2.51 1.37
CA GLN A 169 12.42 1.48 1.49
C GLN A 169 13.82 2.05 1.25
N PRO A 170 14.84 1.55 1.96
CA PRO A 170 14.81 0.43 2.90
C PRO A 170 14.72 0.87 4.38
N HIS A 171 14.22 2.07 4.65
CA HIS A 171 14.30 2.69 5.97
C HIS A 171 13.36 2.04 6.99
N MET A 172 13.79 2.01 8.26
CA MET A 172 13.02 1.41 9.36
C MET A 172 11.70 2.14 9.64
N LYS A 173 11.61 3.44 9.32
CA LYS A 173 10.36 4.20 9.38
C LYS A 173 9.31 3.67 8.40
N TRP A 174 9.75 3.28 7.20
CA TRP A 174 8.89 2.60 6.24
C TRP A 174 8.43 1.24 6.77
N VAL A 175 9.36 0.38 7.22
CA VAL A 175 9.04 -0.95 7.78
C VAL A 175 8.04 -0.84 8.93
N PHE A 176 8.27 0.11 9.86
CA PHE A 176 7.37 0.35 10.97
C PHE A 176 5.98 0.82 10.50
N SER A 177 5.91 1.70 9.49
CA SER A 177 4.61 2.15 8.96
C SER A 177 3.79 1.00 8.36
N GLU A 178 4.44 0.03 7.69
CA GLU A 178 3.78 -1.15 7.15
C GLU A 178 3.23 -2.07 8.26
N MET A 179 3.98 -2.25 9.36
CA MET A 179 3.49 -2.98 10.53
C MET A 179 2.38 -2.23 11.27
N ALA A 180 2.43 -0.90 11.30
CA ALA A 180 1.43 -0.06 11.96
C ALA A 180 0.06 -0.11 11.27
N VAL A 181 0.00 -0.43 9.98
CA VAL A 181 -1.26 -0.68 9.26
C VAL A 181 -2.10 -1.72 9.98
N ASP A 182 -1.49 -2.83 10.42
CA ASP A 182 -2.19 -3.87 11.19
C ASP A 182 -2.78 -3.33 12.48
N ALA A 183 -2.01 -2.56 13.25
CA ALA A 183 -2.48 -2.01 14.52
C ALA A 183 -3.69 -1.08 14.34
N VAL A 184 -3.65 -0.18 13.34
CA VAL A 184 -4.74 0.73 13.02
C VAL A 184 -5.97 -0.03 12.52
N MET A 185 -5.80 -0.94 11.56
CA MET A 185 -6.91 -1.69 10.95
C MET A 185 -7.55 -2.67 11.93
N ARG A 186 -6.77 -3.32 12.78
CA ARG A 186 -7.26 -4.27 13.80
C ARG A 186 -8.05 -3.60 14.90
N HIS A 187 -7.73 -2.35 15.23
CA HIS A 187 -8.33 -1.64 16.36
C HIS A 187 -9.79 -1.25 16.11
N ASP A 188 -10.15 -0.88 14.90
CA ASP A 188 -11.46 -0.28 14.61
C ASP A 188 -12.42 -1.27 13.95
N ALA A 189 -13.47 -1.65 14.68
CA ALA A 189 -14.51 -2.57 14.18
C ALA A 189 -15.24 -2.05 12.92
N ARG A 190 -15.28 -0.72 12.70
CA ARG A 190 -15.89 -0.11 11.50
C ARG A 190 -15.06 -0.43 10.26
N LEU A 191 -13.73 -0.45 10.39
CA LEU A 191 -12.84 -0.82 9.28
C LEU A 191 -12.97 -2.30 8.94
N HIS A 192 -13.15 -3.17 9.94
CA HIS A 192 -13.43 -4.60 9.72
C HIS A 192 -14.77 -4.82 9.00
N GLU A 193 -15.81 -4.07 9.35
CA GLU A 193 -17.12 -4.15 8.69
C GLU A 193 -17.05 -3.71 7.23
N ILE A 194 -16.32 -2.63 6.94
CA ILE A 194 -16.14 -2.10 5.59
C ILE A 194 -15.38 -3.08 4.72
N ASN A 195 -14.32 -3.68 5.25
CA ASN A 195 -13.47 -4.58 4.49
C ASN A 195 -13.09 -5.85 5.27
N PRO A 196 -13.96 -6.87 5.28
CA PRO A 196 -13.70 -8.11 5.97
C PRO A 196 -12.49 -8.90 5.45
N TYR A 197 -12.01 -8.62 4.22
CA TYR A 197 -10.81 -9.28 3.68
C TYR A 197 -9.52 -8.87 4.39
N PHE A 198 -9.51 -7.69 5.02
CA PHE A 198 -8.35 -7.16 5.74
C PHE A 198 -8.52 -7.22 7.26
N ALA A 199 -9.61 -7.83 7.75
CA ALA A 199 -9.82 -8.02 9.19
C ALA A 199 -8.72 -8.91 9.81
N ASP A 200 -8.24 -9.90 9.01
CA ASP A 200 -7.30 -10.92 9.48
C ASP A 200 -5.93 -10.82 8.76
N GLY A 201 -5.70 -9.80 7.93
CA GLY A 201 -4.46 -9.71 7.17
C GLY A 201 -4.36 -8.45 6.32
N CYS A 202 -3.85 -7.36 6.89
CA CYS A 202 -3.62 -6.09 6.20
C CYS A 202 -2.14 -5.69 6.12
N ALA A 203 -1.25 -6.48 6.73
CA ALA A 203 0.20 -6.32 6.66
C ALA A 203 0.84 -7.40 5.78
N TYR A 204 2.12 -7.31 5.52
CA TYR A 204 2.86 -8.35 4.80
C TYR A 204 2.89 -9.66 5.58
N ASP A 205 2.85 -10.79 4.86
CA ASP A 205 2.80 -12.13 5.44
C ASP A 205 3.95 -12.39 6.44
N ASP A 206 5.14 -11.90 6.14
CA ASP A 206 6.31 -12.04 7.01
C ASP A 206 6.07 -11.45 8.41
N PHE A 207 5.33 -10.34 8.51
CA PHE A 207 5.08 -9.68 9.79
C PHE A 207 4.20 -10.50 10.73
N TYR A 208 3.30 -11.35 10.21
CA TYR A 208 2.44 -12.22 11.03
C TYR A 208 3.20 -13.35 11.72
N THR A 209 4.33 -13.76 11.15
CA THR A 209 5.19 -14.80 11.72
C THR A 209 6.39 -14.24 12.47
N MET A 210 6.66 -12.95 12.31
CA MET A 210 7.81 -12.25 12.87
C MET A 210 7.71 -12.12 14.39
N THR A 211 8.84 -12.38 15.06
CA THR A 211 8.95 -12.20 16.52
C THR A 211 10.13 -11.29 16.86
N VAL A 212 9.99 -10.57 17.97
CA VAL A 212 11.08 -9.79 18.58
C VAL A 212 11.17 -10.17 20.05
N GLY A 213 12.33 -10.65 20.47
CA GLY A 213 12.50 -11.18 21.85
C GLY A 213 11.57 -12.36 22.16
N GLY A 214 11.17 -13.14 21.14
CA GLY A 214 10.25 -14.27 21.26
C GLY A 214 8.76 -13.90 21.38
N LYS A 215 8.38 -12.63 21.18
CA LYS A 215 6.99 -12.15 21.14
C LYS A 215 6.62 -11.76 19.72
N PRO A 216 5.37 -12.02 19.24
CA PRO A 216 4.89 -11.53 17.96
C PRO A 216 5.02 -10.02 17.86
N VAL A 217 5.63 -9.55 16.76
CA VAL A 217 5.91 -8.11 16.60
C VAL A 217 4.62 -7.31 16.44
N LEU A 218 3.66 -7.80 15.65
CA LEU A 218 2.39 -7.09 15.44
C LEU A 218 1.56 -6.99 16.72
N ASP A 219 1.55 -8.03 17.55
CA ASP A 219 0.86 -7.99 18.84
C ASP A 219 1.52 -6.99 19.80
N THR A 220 2.86 -6.94 19.82
CA THR A 220 3.61 -5.97 20.60
C THR A 220 3.28 -4.53 20.18
N LEU A 221 3.25 -4.26 18.89
CA LEU A 221 2.90 -2.94 18.35
C LEU A 221 1.42 -2.60 18.60
N TYR A 222 0.53 -3.58 18.49
CA TYR A 222 -0.89 -3.38 18.79
C TYR A 222 -1.14 -3.04 20.25
N GLU A 223 -0.48 -3.72 21.21
CA GLU A 223 -0.54 -3.38 22.63
C GLU A 223 -0.04 -1.95 22.91
N MET A 224 1.04 -1.53 22.25
CA MET A 224 1.53 -0.14 22.34
C MET A 224 0.48 0.84 21.79
N TYR A 225 -0.07 0.59 20.59
CA TYR A 225 -1.09 1.43 19.98
C TYR A 225 -2.33 1.62 20.85
N GLN A 226 -2.80 0.56 21.52
CA GLN A 226 -3.94 0.62 22.44
C GLN A 226 -3.69 1.41 23.72
N SER A 227 -2.44 1.53 24.15
CA SER A 227 -2.07 2.07 25.47
C SER A 227 -1.68 3.55 25.45
N MET A 228 -1.53 4.18 24.28
CA MET A 228 -1.01 5.55 24.15
C MET A 228 -1.68 6.29 22.96
N ASP A 229 -1.50 7.59 22.90
CA ASP A 229 -1.91 8.36 21.71
C ASP A 229 -1.03 8.05 20.50
N ILE A 230 -1.48 8.47 19.31
CA ILE A 230 -0.84 8.13 18.05
C ILE A 230 0.61 8.64 17.96
N THR A 231 0.90 9.83 18.48
CA THR A 231 2.25 10.41 18.41
C THR A 231 3.21 9.70 19.37
N ALA A 232 2.76 9.36 20.56
CA ALA A 232 3.52 8.53 21.51
C ALA A 232 3.75 7.11 20.95
N PHE A 233 2.76 6.53 20.27
CA PHE A 233 2.93 5.26 19.57
C PHE A 233 3.94 5.35 18.43
N MET A 234 3.88 6.39 17.62
CA MET A 234 4.85 6.63 16.55
C MET A 234 6.28 6.71 17.08
N GLU A 235 6.49 7.46 18.16
CA GLU A 235 7.81 7.60 18.80
C GLU A 235 8.30 6.28 19.42
N THR A 236 7.48 5.67 20.27
CA THR A 236 7.85 4.46 21.02
C THR A 236 7.99 3.25 20.10
N GLY A 237 7.06 3.06 19.17
CA GLY A 237 7.09 1.96 18.20
C GLY A 237 8.25 2.07 17.23
N CYS A 238 8.56 3.29 16.75
CA CYS A 238 9.73 3.51 15.92
C CYS A 238 11.03 3.21 16.67
N ALA A 239 11.16 3.67 17.91
CA ALA A 239 12.31 3.38 18.75
C ALA A 239 12.47 1.87 19.00
N PHE A 240 11.37 1.16 19.26
CA PHE A 240 11.34 -0.29 19.39
C PHE A 240 11.83 -0.98 18.11
N CYS A 241 11.34 -0.58 16.94
CA CYS A 241 11.75 -1.14 15.66
C CYS A 241 13.24 -0.88 15.36
N ILE A 242 13.74 0.32 15.64
CA ILE A 242 15.16 0.67 15.46
C ILE A 242 16.05 -0.13 16.41
N GLN A 243 15.67 -0.27 17.67
CA GLN A 243 16.42 -1.06 18.65
C GLN A 243 16.53 -2.54 18.26
N ASN A 244 15.54 -3.07 17.56
CA ASN A 244 15.45 -4.46 17.15
C ASN A 244 15.63 -4.67 15.65
N GLU A 245 16.18 -3.68 14.94
CA GLU A 245 16.30 -3.66 13.48
C GLU A 245 16.92 -4.93 12.90
N ASN A 246 18.00 -5.42 13.49
CA ASN A 246 18.69 -6.63 13.03
C ASN A 246 17.80 -7.87 13.11
N GLU A 247 17.04 -8.02 14.21
CA GLU A 247 16.12 -9.15 14.40
C GLU A 247 14.95 -9.08 13.42
N ILE A 248 14.40 -7.89 13.21
CA ILE A 248 13.32 -7.63 12.24
C ILE A 248 13.81 -7.93 10.82
N ARG A 249 14.91 -7.33 10.39
CA ARG A 249 15.40 -7.48 9.00
C ARG A 249 15.81 -8.91 8.64
N THR A 250 16.29 -9.70 9.59
CA THR A 250 16.63 -11.10 9.36
C THR A 250 15.43 -11.98 9.04
N GLN A 251 14.22 -11.54 9.38
CA GLN A 251 12.98 -12.26 9.18
C GLN A 251 12.16 -11.70 7.99
N MET A 252 12.58 -10.59 7.39
CA MET A 252 12.00 -10.07 6.14
C MET A 252 12.60 -10.81 4.95
N GLN A 253 11.78 -11.37 4.06
CA GLN A 253 12.18 -12.11 2.85
C GLN A 253 12.04 -11.27 1.57
#